data_f0e47fe41a003adc2f24095336f91e0a
#
_entry.id   f0e47fe41a003adc2f24095336f91e0a
#
_cell.length_a   1.000
_cell.length_b   1.000
_cell.length_c   1.000
_cell.angle_alpha   90.00
_cell.angle_beta   90.00
_cell.angle_gamma   90.00
#
_symmetry.space_group_name_H-M   'P 1'
#
loop_
_entity.id
_entity.type
_entity.pdbx_description
1 polymer ?
#
loop_
_entity_poly.entity_id
_entity_poly.type
_entity_poly.pdbx_seq_one_letter_code
_entity_poly.pdbx_strand_id
1 'polypeptide(L)'
;PDDPAWSVFGLPRIIINKDNIQRMMKMVDNPHNGVTFCSGSYGTNRENDLPDMIRSLKGRIHFAHVRNLKFNSDRDFEEAAHLSADGSFDMYEIMKALYDIGCEGPIRPDHGRMIWGEVAMPGYGLYDRALGAAYLNGLWEAIDKSSAK
;
A
#
# COMPACT_ATOMS: atom_id res chain seq x y z
N PRO A 1 7.78 -2.79 5.73
CA PRO A 1 8.62 -2.23 4.65
C PRO A 1 9.43 -1.03 5.12
N ASP A 2 10.51 -0.72 4.41
CA ASP A 2 11.29 0.49 4.63
C ASP A 2 10.73 1.66 3.79
N ASP A 3 10.61 2.83 4.38
CA ASP A 3 10.04 4.03 3.77
C ASP A 3 10.89 5.25 4.13
N PRO A 4 11.39 6.03 3.19
CA PRO A 4 11.38 5.79 1.75
C PRO A 4 12.38 4.68 1.32
N ALA A 5 12.33 4.28 0.04
CA ALA A 5 13.19 3.21 -0.48
C ALA A 5 14.68 3.57 -0.63
N TRP A 6 15.05 4.82 -0.44
CA TRP A 6 16.45 5.30 -0.50
C TRP A 6 17.03 5.55 0.89
N SER A 7 18.36 5.62 0.97
CA SER A 7 19.07 5.91 2.23
C SER A 7 18.63 7.23 2.84
N VAL A 8 18.39 7.21 4.16
CA VAL A 8 18.03 8.40 4.96
C VAL A 8 19.07 8.54 6.07
N PHE A 9 19.67 9.71 6.21
CA PHE A 9 20.76 9.98 7.18
C PHE A 9 21.91 8.98 7.12
N GLY A 10 22.24 8.49 5.90
CA GLY A 10 23.30 7.48 5.73
C GLY A 10 22.90 6.06 6.12
N LEU A 11 21.69 5.83 6.61
CA LEU A 11 21.18 4.49 6.94
C LEU A 11 20.59 3.84 5.70
N PRO A 12 21.04 2.64 5.33
CA PRO A 12 20.48 1.91 4.20
C PRO A 12 19.06 1.44 4.49
N ARG A 13 18.28 1.25 3.44
CA ARG A 13 16.97 0.60 3.48
C ARG A 13 17.08 -0.83 2.95
N ILE A 14 16.40 -1.76 3.58
CA ILE A 14 16.60 -3.19 3.32
C ILE A 14 15.39 -3.80 2.64
N ILE A 15 14.19 -3.64 3.19
CA ILE A 15 12.96 -4.25 2.64
C ILE A 15 12.25 -3.26 1.73
N ILE A 16 12.79 -3.04 0.55
CA ILE A 16 12.38 -1.98 -0.39
C ILE A 16 11.84 -2.49 -1.72
N ASN A 17 11.94 -3.79 -1.99
CA ASN A 17 11.52 -4.39 -3.26
C ASN A 17 11.09 -5.85 -3.11
N LYS A 18 10.57 -6.41 -4.21
CA LYS A 18 10.09 -7.79 -4.27
C LYS A 18 11.16 -8.82 -3.90
N ASP A 19 12.37 -8.66 -4.41
CA ASP A 19 13.44 -9.64 -4.20
C ASP A 19 13.86 -9.70 -2.73
N ASN A 20 14.00 -8.55 -2.08
CA ASN A 20 14.39 -8.48 -0.68
C ASN A 20 13.32 -9.05 0.24
N ILE A 21 12.05 -8.77 -0.04
CA ILE A 21 10.95 -9.33 0.76
C ILE A 21 10.82 -10.85 0.58
N GLN A 22 10.96 -11.34 -0.65
CA GLN A 22 10.95 -12.78 -0.90
C GLN A 22 12.15 -13.49 -0.26
N ARG A 23 13.34 -12.84 -0.28
CA ARG A 23 14.50 -13.34 0.44
C ARG A 23 14.24 -13.46 1.94
N MET A 24 13.63 -12.44 2.54
CA MET A 24 13.22 -12.46 3.95
C MET A 24 12.25 -13.61 4.24
N MET A 25 11.24 -13.82 3.39
CA MET A 25 10.29 -14.94 3.56
C MET A 25 10.97 -16.30 3.51
N LYS A 26 11.97 -16.47 2.62
CA LYS A 26 12.72 -17.74 2.47
C LYS A 26 13.67 -18.03 3.63
N MET A 27 14.07 -17.03 4.43
CA MET A 27 14.94 -17.26 5.59
C MET A 27 14.27 -18.14 6.64
N VAL A 28 12.96 -17.97 6.82
CA VAL A 28 12.12 -18.83 7.64
C VAL A 28 10.82 -19.07 6.88
N ASP A 29 10.75 -20.18 6.16
CA ASP A 29 9.56 -20.52 5.37
C ASP A 29 8.43 -21.06 6.27
N ASN A 30 7.67 -20.14 6.83
CA ASN A 30 6.57 -20.42 7.73
C ASN A 30 5.39 -19.50 7.42
N PRO A 31 4.14 -19.98 7.38
CA PRO A 31 2.97 -19.15 7.08
C PRO A 31 2.79 -17.97 8.03
N HIS A 32 3.29 -18.06 9.26
CA HIS A 32 3.26 -16.95 10.21
C HIS A 32 4.37 -15.91 9.97
N ASN A 33 5.38 -16.23 9.16
CA ASN A 33 6.36 -15.25 8.67
C ASN A 33 5.76 -14.50 7.48
N GLY A 34 5.16 -13.38 7.73
CA GLY A 34 4.47 -12.58 6.73
C GLY A 34 4.71 -11.09 6.94
N VAL A 35 3.94 -10.29 6.23
CA VAL A 35 4.14 -8.84 6.18
C VAL A 35 2.86 -8.07 6.43
N THR A 36 3.02 -6.85 6.92
CA THR A 36 2.12 -5.75 6.62
C THR A 36 2.56 -5.17 5.27
N PHE A 37 1.78 -5.40 4.21
CA PHE A 37 2.05 -4.80 2.91
C PHE A 37 1.58 -3.34 2.93
N CYS A 38 2.45 -2.40 2.59
CA CYS A 38 2.11 -0.99 2.50
C CYS A 38 2.35 -0.49 1.07
N SER A 39 1.28 -0.13 0.35
CA SER A 39 1.39 0.39 -1.01
C SER A 39 2.22 1.67 -1.08
N GLY A 40 2.05 2.58 -0.11
CA GLY A 40 2.83 3.80 -0.05
C GLY A 40 4.31 3.55 0.19
N SER A 41 4.66 2.71 1.16
CA SER A 41 6.07 2.45 1.49
C SER A 41 6.80 1.74 0.34
N TYR A 42 6.26 0.65 -0.19
CA TYR A 42 6.86 -0.01 -1.34
C TYR A 42 6.80 0.82 -2.61
N GLY A 43 5.75 1.64 -2.77
CA GLY A 43 5.57 2.51 -3.91
C GLY A 43 6.55 3.68 -3.96
N THR A 44 7.26 4.02 -2.88
CA THR A 44 8.36 5.01 -2.92
C THR A 44 9.50 4.55 -3.83
N ASN A 45 9.66 3.25 -4.04
CA ASN A 45 10.49 2.71 -5.11
C ASN A 45 9.65 2.59 -6.38
N ARG A 46 9.85 3.52 -7.32
CA ARG A 46 9.08 3.60 -8.57
C ARG A 46 9.32 2.43 -9.54
N GLU A 47 10.34 1.61 -9.29
CA GLU A 47 10.60 0.38 -10.05
C GLU A 47 9.72 -0.80 -9.58
N ASN A 48 9.07 -0.68 -8.45
CA ASN A 48 8.20 -1.72 -7.93
C ASN A 48 6.86 -1.76 -8.66
N ASP A 49 6.53 -2.92 -9.21
CA ASP A 49 5.17 -3.28 -9.62
C ASP A 49 4.40 -3.76 -8.38
N LEU A 50 3.60 -2.88 -7.79
CA LEU A 50 2.88 -3.18 -6.54
C LEU A 50 1.88 -4.35 -6.68
N PRO A 51 1.04 -4.41 -7.72
CA PRO A 51 0.17 -5.55 -7.98
C PRO A 51 0.92 -6.88 -8.12
N ASP A 52 2.04 -6.91 -8.84
CA ASP A 52 2.87 -8.10 -8.99
C ASP A 52 3.51 -8.52 -7.65
N MET A 53 4.00 -7.55 -6.87
CA MET A 53 4.51 -7.80 -5.52
C MET A 53 3.46 -8.44 -4.62
N ILE A 54 2.23 -7.91 -4.61
CA ILE A 54 1.10 -8.46 -3.84
C ILE A 54 0.83 -9.90 -4.25
N ARG A 55 0.68 -10.17 -5.54
CA ARG A 55 0.42 -11.53 -6.05
C ARG A 55 1.52 -12.51 -5.67
N SER A 56 2.78 -12.06 -5.67
CA SER A 56 3.93 -12.88 -5.28
C SER A 56 3.99 -13.24 -3.80
N LEU A 57 3.20 -12.58 -2.96
CA LEU A 57 3.13 -12.74 -1.50
C LEU A 57 1.83 -13.42 -1.04
N LYS A 58 1.16 -14.16 -1.93
CA LYS A 58 -0.06 -14.90 -1.58
C LYS A 58 0.14 -15.75 -0.33
N GLY A 59 -0.76 -15.61 0.65
CA GLY A 59 -0.70 -16.31 1.93
C GLY A 59 0.32 -15.75 2.92
N ARG A 60 0.97 -14.61 2.60
CA ARG A 60 1.97 -13.97 3.46
C ARG A 60 1.65 -12.50 3.78
N ILE A 61 0.56 -11.95 3.25
CA ILE A 61 0.08 -10.62 3.63
C ILE A 61 -0.97 -10.80 4.71
N HIS A 62 -0.62 -10.45 5.94
CA HIS A 62 -1.50 -10.57 7.09
C HIS A 62 -2.22 -9.27 7.42
N PHE A 63 -1.75 -8.16 6.89
CA PHE A 63 -2.33 -6.85 7.00
C PHE A 63 -1.93 -6.00 5.80
N ALA A 64 -2.82 -5.15 5.29
CA ALA A 64 -2.51 -4.25 4.20
C ALA A 64 -2.77 -2.79 4.59
N HIS A 65 -1.79 -1.94 4.31
CA HIS A 65 -1.91 -0.49 4.27
C HIS A 65 -2.04 -0.06 2.82
N VAL A 66 -3.18 0.50 2.45
CA VAL A 66 -3.47 0.87 1.07
C VAL A 66 -3.65 2.38 1.00
N ARG A 67 -2.56 3.09 0.74
CA ARG A 67 -2.52 4.53 0.57
C ARG A 67 -1.98 4.90 -0.80
N ASN A 68 -2.34 6.07 -1.28
CA ASN A 68 -1.86 6.62 -2.52
C ASN A 68 -0.84 7.73 -2.25
N LEU A 69 0.17 7.81 -3.08
CA LEU A 69 1.18 8.87 -3.09
C LEU A 69 1.12 9.62 -4.41
N LYS A 70 1.49 10.89 -4.38
CA LYS A 70 1.72 11.69 -5.59
C LYS A 70 3.19 12.06 -5.68
N PHE A 71 3.84 11.63 -6.74
CA PHE A 71 5.22 12.01 -7.02
C PHE A 71 5.29 13.36 -7.71
N ASN A 72 6.07 14.27 -7.13
CA ASN A 72 6.44 15.56 -7.73
C ASN A 72 7.75 15.42 -8.51
N SER A 73 8.66 14.55 -8.03
CA SER A 73 9.91 14.17 -8.69
C SER A 73 10.38 12.80 -8.20
N ASP A 74 11.58 12.34 -8.58
CA ASP A 74 12.07 11.00 -8.26
C ASP A 74 12.17 10.69 -6.76
N ARG A 75 12.43 11.72 -5.94
CA ARG A 75 12.59 11.57 -4.49
C ARG A 75 11.73 12.55 -3.70
N ASP A 76 10.78 13.16 -4.36
CA ASP A 76 9.83 14.10 -3.77
C ASP A 76 8.41 13.59 -4.03
N PHE A 77 7.72 13.27 -2.96
CA PHE A 77 6.34 12.79 -3.00
C PHE A 77 5.56 13.34 -1.80
N GLU A 78 4.26 13.35 -1.95
CA GLU A 78 3.32 13.74 -0.91
C GLU A 78 2.19 12.71 -0.78
N GLU A 79 1.49 12.75 0.36
CA GLU A 79 0.27 11.98 0.53
C GLU A 79 -0.82 12.48 -0.43
N ALA A 80 -1.48 11.57 -1.10
CA ALA A 80 -2.59 11.88 -2.01
C ALA A 80 -3.92 11.33 -1.49
N ALA A 81 -5.03 11.81 -2.06
CA ALA A 81 -6.30 11.12 -1.87
C ALA A 81 -6.23 9.69 -2.42
N HIS A 82 -7.10 8.81 -1.92
CA HIS A 82 -7.10 7.41 -2.31
C HIS A 82 -7.57 7.15 -3.74
N LEU A 83 -8.26 8.11 -4.38
CA LEU A 83 -8.61 7.96 -5.80
C LEU A 83 -7.35 7.84 -6.65
N SER A 84 -7.34 6.90 -7.61
CA SER A 84 -6.19 6.71 -8.52
C SER A 84 -5.83 8.00 -9.29
N ALA A 85 -6.84 8.79 -9.68
CA ALA A 85 -6.64 10.04 -10.42
C ALA A 85 -5.93 11.15 -9.61
N ASP A 86 -5.92 11.08 -8.29
CA ASP A 86 -5.36 12.12 -7.42
C ASP A 86 -3.90 11.85 -7.03
N GLY A 87 -3.43 10.63 -7.27
CA GLY A 87 -2.07 10.21 -6.96
C GLY A 87 -1.36 9.54 -8.13
N SER A 88 -0.36 8.74 -7.82
CA SER A 88 0.50 8.09 -8.81
C SER A 88 0.28 6.59 -8.93
N PHE A 89 -0.58 6.00 -8.08
CA PHE A 89 -0.85 4.57 -8.10
C PHE A 89 -2.22 4.25 -8.68
N ASP A 90 -2.31 3.14 -9.40
CA ASP A 90 -3.59 2.55 -9.75
C ASP A 90 -4.14 1.77 -8.54
N MET A 91 -5.00 2.43 -7.78
CA MET A 91 -5.58 1.88 -6.56
C MET A 91 -6.54 0.72 -6.86
N TYR A 92 -7.14 0.70 -8.05
CA TYR A 92 -7.97 -0.43 -8.48
C TYR A 92 -7.12 -1.69 -8.66
N GLU A 93 -6.00 -1.61 -9.36
CA GLU A 93 -5.11 -2.74 -9.58
C GLU A 93 -4.48 -3.25 -8.27
N ILE A 94 -4.18 -2.37 -7.32
CA ILE A 94 -3.71 -2.76 -5.98
C ILE A 94 -4.80 -3.54 -5.23
N MET A 95 -6.03 -3.03 -5.19
CA MET A 95 -7.15 -3.70 -4.52
C MET A 95 -7.51 -5.01 -5.22
N LYS A 96 -7.47 -5.04 -6.57
CA LYS A 96 -7.69 -6.25 -7.36
C LYS A 96 -6.65 -7.33 -7.05
N ALA A 97 -5.37 -6.96 -6.91
CA ALA A 97 -4.31 -7.90 -6.55
C ALA A 97 -4.53 -8.49 -5.14
N LEU A 98 -4.93 -7.66 -4.16
CA LEU A 98 -5.28 -8.15 -2.81
C LEU A 98 -6.48 -9.10 -2.84
N TYR A 99 -7.49 -8.80 -3.64
CA TYR A 99 -8.64 -9.67 -3.84
C TYR A 99 -8.22 -11.01 -4.49
N ASP A 100 -7.43 -10.96 -5.56
CA ASP A 100 -6.98 -12.14 -6.33
C ASP A 100 -6.19 -13.15 -5.47
N ILE A 101 -5.43 -12.68 -4.50
CA ILE A 101 -4.69 -13.56 -3.59
C ILE A 101 -5.56 -14.11 -2.45
N GLY A 102 -6.82 -13.66 -2.31
CA GLY A 102 -7.69 -14.01 -1.19
C GLY A 102 -7.19 -13.41 0.12
N CYS A 103 -6.88 -12.11 0.15
CA CYS A 103 -6.42 -11.43 1.36
C CYS A 103 -7.55 -11.41 2.41
N GLU A 104 -7.38 -12.14 3.51
CA GLU A 104 -8.33 -12.19 4.63
C GLU A 104 -7.96 -11.23 5.77
N GLY A 105 -6.76 -10.65 5.71
CA GLY A 105 -6.29 -9.71 6.71
C GLY A 105 -6.97 -8.34 6.62
N PRO A 106 -6.92 -7.54 7.69
CA PRO A 106 -7.45 -6.19 7.65
C PRO A 106 -6.77 -5.34 6.56
N ILE A 107 -7.57 -4.51 5.89
CA ILE A 107 -7.11 -3.50 4.92
C ILE A 107 -7.47 -2.13 5.49
N ARG A 108 -6.48 -1.25 5.61
CA ARG A 108 -6.72 0.10 6.10
C ARG A 108 -6.18 1.15 5.12
N PRO A 109 -6.79 2.35 5.07
CA PRO A 109 -6.35 3.46 4.22
C PRO A 109 -4.98 4.06 4.62
N ASP A 110 -4.43 3.68 5.78
CA ASP A 110 -3.16 4.09 6.35
C ASP A 110 -3.08 5.57 6.68
N HIS A 111 -2.52 6.41 5.81
CA HIS A 111 -2.40 7.85 6.01
C HIS A 111 -3.62 8.62 5.49
N GLY A 112 -3.76 9.87 5.95
CA GLY A 112 -4.77 10.81 5.48
C GLY A 112 -4.26 12.24 5.61
N ARG A 113 -4.58 13.05 4.61
CA ARG A 113 -4.26 14.49 4.60
C ARG A 113 -5.15 15.21 5.61
N MET A 114 -4.71 16.37 6.07
CA MET A 114 -5.56 17.30 6.81
C MET A 114 -6.47 18.02 5.84
N ILE A 115 -7.74 17.68 5.85
CA ILE A 115 -8.76 18.32 5.01
C ILE A 115 -9.84 19.00 5.87
N TRP A 116 -10.60 19.91 5.30
CA TRP A 116 -11.74 20.59 5.91
C TRP A 116 -11.43 21.28 7.25
N GLY A 117 -10.21 21.83 7.39
CA GLY A 117 -9.82 22.53 8.60
C GLY A 117 -9.51 21.63 9.80
N GLU A 118 -9.36 20.33 9.59
CA GLU A 118 -8.93 19.42 10.64
C GLU A 118 -7.52 19.79 11.15
N VAL A 119 -7.33 19.71 12.45
CA VAL A 119 -6.05 19.91 13.10
C VAL A 119 -5.72 18.65 13.87
N ALA A 120 -4.75 17.90 13.36
CA ALA A 120 -4.30 16.63 13.95
C ALA A 120 -2.80 16.41 13.66
N MET A 121 -2.30 15.24 13.98
CA MET A 121 -0.94 14.85 13.62
C MET A 121 -0.80 14.76 12.09
N PRO A 122 0.21 15.38 11.47
CA PRO A 122 0.43 15.30 10.04
C PRO A 122 0.46 13.85 9.53
N GLY A 123 -0.23 13.58 8.42
CA GLY A 123 -0.39 12.24 7.86
C GLY A 123 -1.50 11.40 8.50
N TYR A 124 -2.19 11.89 9.54
CA TYR A 124 -3.21 11.13 10.26
C TYR A 124 -4.58 11.80 10.28
N GLY A 125 -4.90 12.60 9.25
CA GLY A 125 -6.21 13.22 9.07
C GLY A 125 -7.35 12.19 9.09
N LEU A 126 -8.33 12.38 9.98
CA LEU A 126 -9.43 11.43 10.16
C LEU A 126 -10.38 11.44 8.98
N TYR A 127 -10.74 12.63 8.48
CA TYR A 127 -11.72 12.75 7.39
C TYR A 127 -11.21 12.13 6.10
N ASP A 128 -9.96 12.39 5.72
CA ASP A 128 -9.38 11.84 4.50
C ASP A 128 -9.21 10.31 4.60
N ARG A 129 -8.87 9.78 5.78
CA ARG A 129 -8.86 8.33 6.01
C ARG A 129 -10.25 7.71 5.94
N ALA A 130 -11.27 8.40 6.43
CA ALA A 130 -12.64 7.90 6.31
C ALA A 130 -13.11 7.86 4.84
N LEU A 131 -12.78 8.89 4.05
CA LEU A 131 -13.02 8.88 2.60
C LEU A 131 -12.23 7.76 1.91
N GLY A 132 -10.96 7.58 2.28
CA GLY A 132 -10.13 6.48 1.80
C GLY A 132 -10.75 5.11 2.09
N ALA A 133 -11.21 4.88 3.32
CA ALA A 133 -11.86 3.63 3.70
C ALA A 133 -13.13 3.38 2.88
N ALA A 134 -13.96 4.41 2.68
CA ALA A 134 -15.17 4.30 1.86
C ALA A 134 -14.82 3.96 0.39
N TYR A 135 -13.80 4.61 -0.17
CA TYR A 135 -13.34 4.34 -1.53
C TYR A 135 -12.80 2.90 -1.69
N LEU A 136 -11.97 2.43 -0.77
CA LEU A 136 -11.42 1.06 -0.82
C LEU A 136 -12.53 0.02 -0.68
N ASN A 137 -13.53 0.24 0.18
CA ASN A 137 -14.69 -0.62 0.29
C ASN A 137 -15.51 -0.64 -1.02
N GLY A 138 -15.68 0.51 -1.66
CA GLY A 138 -16.36 0.58 -2.96
C GLY A 138 -15.62 -0.18 -4.06
N LEU A 139 -14.29 -0.08 -4.11
CA LEU A 139 -13.47 -0.87 -5.04
C LEU A 139 -13.61 -2.37 -4.76
N TRP A 140 -13.53 -2.78 -3.49
CA TRP A 140 -13.66 -4.19 -3.10
C TRP A 140 -15.02 -4.76 -3.53
N GLU A 141 -16.10 -4.05 -3.25
CA GLU A 141 -17.45 -4.46 -3.65
C GLU A 141 -17.58 -4.58 -5.19
N ALA A 142 -17.02 -3.62 -5.92
CA ALA A 142 -17.06 -3.65 -7.40
C ALA A 142 -16.26 -4.84 -7.96
N ILE A 143 -15.09 -5.13 -7.40
CA ILE A 143 -14.25 -6.26 -7.80
C ILE A 143 -14.98 -7.58 -7.50
N ASP A 144 -15.52 -7.73 -6.31
CA ASP A 144 -16.26 -8.92 -5.90
C ASP A 144 -17.44 -9.23 -6.84
N LYS A 145 -18.28 -8.24 -7.09
CA LYS A 145 -19.41 -8.38 -8.01
C LYS A 145 -19.02 -8.67 -9.47
N SER A 146 -17.87 -8.14 -9.90
CA SER A 146 -17.38 -8.39 -11.27
C SER A 146 -16.71 -9.76 -11.41
N SER A 147 -16.19 -10.32 -10.33
CA SER A 147 -15.52 -11.63 -10.29
C SER A 147 -16.50 -12.79 -10.10
N ALA A 148 -17.72 -12.54 -9.64
CA ALA A 148 -18.76 -13.54 -9.41
C ALA A 148 -19.50 -13.98 -10.70
N LYS A 149 -19.05 -13.53 -11.88
CA LYS A 149 -19.59 -13.93 -13.19
C LYS A 149 -18.72 -14.99 -13.81
#